data_68b3a21c938708e58c20a1e33713b16f
#
_entry.id   68b3a21c938708e58c20a1e33713b16f
#
_cell.length_a   1.000
_cell.length_b   1.000
_cell.length_c   1.000
_cell.angle_alpha   90.00
_cell.angle_beta   90.00
_cell.angle_gamma   90.00
#
_symmetry.space_group_name_H-M   'P 1'
#
loop_
_entity.id
_entity.type
_entity.pdbx_description
1 polymer ?
#
loop_
_entity_poly.entity_id
_entity_poly.type
_entity_poly.pdbx_seq_one_letter_code
_entity_poly.pdbx_strand_id
1 'polypeptide(L)'
;MPATNINIGEPWMWAAFIVFVLAMLALDLFVFGGRKAHRVSVREALSWVIAWCLLALSFAALLWWYLHGAFGADIARQKTLEFLTGYLIEQSLSIDNMFVFVMIFSYFAVPPELQRRVLLYGVLGAIVMRAVMIFAGVWLVSQFEWLLYAFGVFLIITGIKMLVFAEHQPDLDKNPLLRWVRGHMRITSSFHGERFFVLQNGVRWATPMFLVLVLIEASDLMFAVDSIPAIFAVTTDPFIVFTSNIFAIMGLRALYFLLADMADRFHLLKYGLAIVLVFIGGKMVLMPWLHMPVEWSLAVVGGVILSSVLLSLVMTKDAERRTE
;
A
#
# COMPACT_ATOMS: atom_id res chain seq x y z
N MET A 1 6.84 3.86 -32.69
CA MET A 1 5.61 4.64 -32.61
C MET A 1 5.53 5.16 -31.19
N PRO A 2 5.25 6.44 -30.93
CA PRO A 2 5.12 6.92 -29.57
C PRO A 2 3.98 6.14 -28.91
N ALA A 3 4.20 5.67 -27.68
CA ALA A 3 3.19 5.03 -26.88
C ALA A 3 1.99 5.99 -26.82
N THR A 4 0.91 5.61 -27.46
CA THR A 4 -0.33 6.39 -27.42
C THR A 4 -0.78 6.40 -25.96
N ASN A 5 -0.77 7.56 -25.32
CA ASN A 5 -1.37 7.80 -24.01
C ASN A 5 -2.90 7.68 -24.15
N ILE A 6 -3.36 6.44 -24.41
CA ILE A 6 -4.78 6.15 -24.48
C ILE A 6 -5.26 6.00 -23.04
N ASN A 7 -6.04 6.98 -22.59
CA ASN A 7 -6.79 6.86 -21.36
C ASN A 7 -7.96 5.90 -21.60
N ILE A 8 -7.93 4.74 -20.95
CA ILE A 8 -8.95 3.69 -21.13
C ILE A 8 -10.17 3.87 -20.21
N GLY A 9 -10.07 4.77 -19.22
CA GLY A 9 -11.08 4.94 -18.18
C GLY A 9 -12.36 5.61 -18.71
N GLU A 10 -13.29 4.86 -19.26
CA GLU A 10 -14.63 5.35 -19.59
C GLU A 10 -15.48 5.62 -18.34
N PRO A 11 -16.43 6.57 -18.35
CA PRO A 11 -17.25 6.93 -17.18
C PRO A 11 -17.95 5.73 -16.52
N TRP A 12 -18.43 4.77 -17.31
CA TRP A 12 -19.10 3.58 -16.78
C TRP A 12 -18.12 2.64 -16.07
N MET A 13 -16.84 2.57 -16.53
CA MET A 13 -15.80 1.76 -15.88
C MET A 13 -15.48 2.32 -14.48
N TRP A 14 -15.37 3.66 -14.36
CA TRP A 14 -15.22 4.33 -13.08
C TRP A 14 -16.40 4.06 -12.16
N ALA A 15 -17.65 4.21 -12.66
CA ALA A 15 -18.84 3.96 -11.87
C ALA A 15 -18.91 2.50 -11.41
N ALA A 16 -18.66 1.54 -12.30
CA ALA A 16 -18.65 0.12 -11.99
C ALA A 16 -17.58 -0.22 -10.94
N PHE A 17 -16.37 0.34 -11.08
CA PHE A 17 -15.29 0.11 -10.15
C PHE A 17 -15.58 0.72 -8.76
N ILE A 18 -16.11 1.94 -8.69
CA ILE A 18 -16.50 2.57 -7.42
C ILE A 18 -17.59 1.75 -6.72
N VAL A 19 -18.62 1.31 -7.45
CA VAL A 19 -19.68 0.45 -6.90
C VAL A 19 -19.09 -0.87 -6.38
N PHE A 20 -18.16 -1.48 -7.14
CA PHE A 20 -17.45 -2.68 -6.72
C PHE A 20 -16.67 -2.45 -5.43
N VAL A 21 -15.88 -1.38 -5.33
CA VAL A 21 -15.11 -1.03 -4.12
C VAL A 21 -16.03 -0.82 -2.92
N LEU A 22 -17.12 -0.07 -3.09
CA LEU A 22 -18.09 0.16 -2.01
C LEU A 22 -18.77 -1.13 -1.56
N ALA A 23 -19.13 -2.01 -2.51
CA ALA A 23 -19.71 -3.32 -2.20
C ALA A 23 -18.72 -4.21 -1.43
N MET A 24 -17.44 -4.22 -1.84
CA MET A 24 -16.40 -4.97 -1.16
C MET A 24 -16.08 -4.42 0.23
N LEU A 25 -16.05 -3.09 0.41
CA LEU A 25 -15.91 -2.46 1.72
C LEU A 25 -17.09 -2.77 2.63
N ALA A 26 -18.32 -2.75 2.09
CA ALA A 26 -19.50 -3.14 2.83
C ALA A 26 -19.42 -4.62 3.25
N LEU A 27 -19.07 -5.51 2.33
CA LEU A 27 -18.89 -6.94 2.62
C LEU A 27 -17.82 -7.16 3.69
N ASP A 28 -16.68 -6.45 3.58
CA ASP A 28 -15.60 -6.47 4.55
C ASP A 28 -16.07 -6.00 5.95
N LEU A 29 -16.88 -4.95 6.01
CA LEU A 29 -17.51 -4.47 7.24
C LEU A 29 -18.47 -5.50 7.84
N PHE A 30 -19.29 -6.17 7.01
CA PHE A 30 -20.26 -7.14 7.50
C PHE A 30 -19.61 -8.48 7.91
N VAL A 31 -18.67 -8.97 7.11
CA VAL A 31 -18.01 -10.27 7.34
C VAL A 31 -17.00 -10.17 8.48
N PHE A 32 -16.12 -9.18 8.44
CA PHE A 32 -15.13 -8.95 9.49
C PHE A 32 -15.65 -8.03 10.60
N GLY A 33 -16.69 -7.20 10.35
CA GLY A 33 -17.37 -6.36 11.32
C GLY A 33 -18.27 -7.14 12.29
N GLY A 34 -18.29 -8.49 12.20
CA GLY A 34 -19.13 -9.35 13.04
C GLY A 34 -19.14 -8.97 14.52
N ARG A 35 -20.30 -9.14 15.17
CA ARG A 35 -20.68 -8.61 16.49
C ARG A 35 -19.75 -8.96 17.68
N LYS A 36 -18.71 -9.77 17.48
CA LYS A 36 -17.73 -10.11 18.53
C LYS A 36 -16.31 -9.90 18.01
N ALA A 37 -15.56 -9.05 18.71
CA ALA A 37 -14.13 -8.93 18.51
C ALA A 37 -13.47 -10.31 18.72
N HIS A 38 -12.83 -10.87 17.69
CA HIS A 38 -12.08 -12.12 17.77
C HIS A 38 -10.66 -11.89 17.20
N ARG A 39 -9.71 -12.65 17.68
CA ARG A 39 -8.35 -12.65 17.15
C ARG A 39 -8.35 -13.36 15.79
N VAL A 40 -7.89 -12.65 14.74
CA VAL A 40 -7.77 -13.23 13.39
C VAL A 40 -6.66 -14.25 13.39
N SER A 41 -6.92 -15.47 12.92
CA SER A 41 -5.90 -16.52 12.82
C SER A 41 -5.06 -16.34 11.55
N VAL A 42 -3.81 -16.84 11.57
CA VAL A 42 -2.91 -16.81 10.38
C VAL A 42 -3.56 -17.49 9.16
N ARG A 43 -4.29 -18.59 9.35
CA ARG A 43 -4.99 -19.28 8.26
C ARG A 43 -6.11 -18.43 7.67
N GLU A 44 -6.86 -17.74 8.50
CA GLU A 44 -7.90 -16.82 8.08
C GLU A 44 -7.30 -15.63 7.33
N ALA A 45 -6.26 -15.01 7.87
CA ALA A 45 -5.53 -13.92 7.21
C ALA A 45 -4.99 -14.35 5.84
N LEU A 46 -4.35 -15.51 5.75
CA LEU A 46 -3.82 -16.05 4.50
C LEU A 46 -4.93 -16.31 3.46
N SER A 47 -6.06 -16.87 3.88
CA SER A 47 -7.19 -17.11 2.97
C SER A 47 -7.73 -15.79 2.37
N TRP A 48 -7.76 -14.72 3.16
CA TRP A 48 -8.16 -13.41 2.68
C TRP A 48 -7.13 -12.74 1.78
N VAL A 49 -5.83 -12.88 2.08
CA VAL A 49 -4.77 -12.41 1.17
C VAL A 49 -4.89 -13.10 -0.19
N ILE A 50 -5.06 -14.43 -0.20
CA ILE A 50 -5.27 -15.19 -1.44
C ILE A 50 -6.53 -14.73 -2.17
N ALA A 51 -7.64 -14.52 -1.46
CA ALA A 51 -8.89 -14.04 -2.05
C ALA A 51 -8.72 -12.67 -2.72
N TRP A 52 -8.02 -11.73 -2.07
CA TRP A 52 -7.73 -10.41 -2.65
C TRP A 52 -6.81 -10.48 -3.86
N CYS A 53 -5.78 -11.34 -3.82
CA CYS A 53 -4.91 -11.58 -4.98
C CYS A 53 -5.70 -12.18 -6.16
N LEU A 54 -6.54 -13.18 -5.92
CA LEU A 54 -7.38 -13.79 -6.95
C LEU A 54 -8.38 -12.78 -7.55
N LEU A 55 -8.93 -11.90 -6.72
CA LEU A 55 -9.83 -10.84 -7.16
C LEU A 55 -9.12 -9.83 -8.06
N ALA A 56 -7.90 -9.41 -7.71
CA ALA A 56 -7.08 -8.54 -8.54
C ALA A 56 -6.70 -9.19 -9.87
N LEU A 57 -6.33 -10.49 -9.86
CA LEU A 57 -6.06 -11.25 -11.07
C LEU A 57 -7.31 -11.44 -11.95
N SER A 58 -8.47 -11.65 -11.32
CA SER A 58 -9.77 -11.72 -12.05
C SER A 58 -10.09 -10.39 -12.71
N PHE A 59 -9.85 -9.27 -12.03
CA PHE A 59 -10.00 -7.94 -12.61
C PHE A 59 -9.03 -7.74 -13.78
N ALA A 60 -7.76 -8.14 -13.66
CA ALA A 60 -6.80 -8.09 -14.75
C ALA A 60 -7.26 -8.89 -15.98
N ALA A 61 -7.81 -10.09 -15.77
CA ALA A 61 -8.36 -10.92 -16.84
C ALA A 61 -9.59 -10.27 -17.50
N LEU A 62 -10.50 -9.68 -16.72
CA LEU A 62 -11.66 -8.95 -17.24
C LEU A 62 -11.23 -7.68 -17.99
N LEU A 63 -10.24 -6.95 -17.50
CA LEU A 63 -9.67 -5.79 -18.16
C LEU A 63 -9.06 -6.17 -19.50
N TRP A 64 -8.26 -7.23 -19.56
CA TRP A 64 -7.70 -7.73 -20.79
C TRP A 64 -8.77 -8.15 -21.80
N TRP A 65 -9.78 -8.91 -21.35
CA TRP A 65 -10.88 -9.37 -22.20
C TRP A 65 -11.65 -8.20 -22.82
N TYR A 66 -12.01 -7.21 -22.01
CA TYR A 66 -12.72 -6.01 -22.46
C TYR A 66 -11.89 -5.21 -23.46
N LEU A 67 -10.63 -4.89 -23.10
CA LEU A 67 -9.75 -4.08 -23.93
C LEU A 67 -9.37 -4.79 -25.23
N HIS A 68 -9.27 -6.12 -25.22
CA HIS A 68 -9.01 -6.92 -26.41
C HIS A 68 -10.13 -6.74 -27.44
N GLY A 69 -11.38 -6.73 -27.00
CA GLY A 69 -12.54 -6.49 -27.87
C GLY A 69 -12.67 -5.04 -28.33
N ALA A 70 -12.29 -4.05 -27.50
CA ALA A 70 -12.48 -2.65 -27.77
C ALA A 70 -11.30 -2.00 -28.53
N PHE A 71 -10.05 -2.36 -28.19
CA PHE A 71 -8.82 -1.67 -28.67
C PHE A 71 -7.80 -2.62 -29.31
N GLY A 72 -8.05 -3.91 -29.31
CA GLY A 72 -7.14 -4.93 -29.89
C GLY A 72 -6.13 -5.50 -28.89
N ALA A 73 -5.40 -6.54 -29.34
CA ALA A 73 -4.55 -7.38 -28.47
C ALA A 73 -3.38 -6.61 -27.85
N ASP A 74 -2.73 -5.72 -28.60
CA ASP A 74 -1.52 -5.03 -28.13
C ASP A 74 -1.83 -4.06 -26.97
N ILE A 75 -2.90 -3.27 -27.10
CA ILE A 75 -3.34 -2.32 -26.06
C ILE A 75 -3.84 -3.09 -24.85
N ALA A 76 -4.63 -4.15 -25.05
CA ALA A 76 -5.12 -4.98 -23.97
C ALA A 76 -3.96 -5.58 -23.16
N ARG A 77 -2.95 -6.14 -23.83
CA ARG A 77 -1.75 -6.69 -23.21
C ARG A 77 -0.98 -5.63 -22.43
N GLN A 78 -0.71 -4.48 -23.06
CA GLN A 78 0.04 -3.39 -22.43
C GLN A 78 -0.66 -2.90 -21.17
N LYS A 79 -1.94 -2.54 -21.24
CA LYS A 79 -2.70 -1.98 -20.11
C LYS A 79 -2.89 -2.98 -18.96
N THR A 80 -3.07 -4.25 -19.28
CA THR A 80 -3.15 -5.31 -18.27
C THR A 80 -1.81 -5.49 -17.55
N LEU A 81 -0.68 -5.45 -18.27
CA LEU A 81 0.64 -5.51 -17.66
C LEU A 81 0.97 -4.26 -16.84
N GLU A 82 0.54 -3.06 -17.28
CA GLU A 82 0.62 -1.83 -16.50
C GLU A 82 -0.13 -1.99 -15.16
N PHE A 83 -1.37 -2.52 -15.18
CA PHE A 83 -2.15 -2.79 -13.96
C PHE A 83 -1.45 -3.79 -13.04
N LEU A 84 -1.00 -4.94 -13.56
CA LEU A 84 -0.32 -5.96 -12.77
C LEU A 84 0.98 -5.45 -12.16
N THR A 85 1.75 -4.67 -12.92
CA THR A 85 2.99 -4.07 -12.43
C THR A 85 2.70 -3.05 -11.33
N GLY A 86 1.73 -2.16 -11.53
CA GLY A 86 1.31 -1.19 -10.52
C GLY A 86 0.80 -1.89 -9.24
N TYR A 87 -0.03 -2.91 -9.38
CA TYR A 87 -0.51 -3.73 -8.26
C TYR A 87 0.64 -4.39 -7.49
N LEU A 88 1.61 -4.98 -8.20
CA LEU A 88 2.75 -5.64 -7.57
C LEU A 88 3.67 -4.67 -6.84
N ILE A 89 3.94 -3.49 -7.43
CA ILE A 89 4.72 -2.43 -6.79
C ILE A 89 4.01 -1.98 -5.51
N GLU A 90 2.74 -1.63 -5.60
CA GLU A 90 1.97 -1.14 -4.45
C GLU A 90 1.84 -2.20 -3.36
N GLN A 91 1.56 -3.46 -3.73
CA GLN A 91 1.49 -4.57 -2.78
C GLN A 91 2.80 -4.76 -2.03
N SER A 92 3.92 -4.59 -2.71
CA SER A 92 5.26 -4.74 -2.14
C SER A 92 5.61 -3.60 -1.18
N LEU A 93 5.32 -2.35 -1.58
CA LEU A 93 5.48 -1.17 -0.73
C LEU A 93 4.56 -1.26 0.49
N SER A 94 3.36 -1.80 0.32
CA SER A 94 2.40 -2.01 1.40
C SER A 94 2.89 -2.99 2.47
N ILE A 95 3.70 -3.98 2.12
CA ILE A 95 4.30 -4.90 3.10
C ILE A 95 5.24 -4.14 4.05
N ASP A 96 6.05 -3.23 3.53
CA ASP A 96 6.94 -2.39 4.37
C ASP A 96 6.14 -1.49 5.32
N ASN A 97 5.02 -0.93 4.83
CA ASN A 97 4.11 -0.12 5.64
C ASN A 97 3.57 -0.89 6.85
N MET A 98 3.38 -2.22 6.72
CA MET A 98 2.88 -3.07 7.81
C MET A 98 3.83 -3.12 9.00
N PHE A 99 5.15 -3.06 8.79
CA PHE A 99 6.11 -3.02 9.90
C PHE A 99 5.93 -1.76 10.74
N VAL A 100 5.68 -0.62 10.11
CA VAL A 100 5.39 0.63 10.82
C VAL A 100 4.07 0.53 11.59
N PHE A 101 3.04 -0.10 11.03
CA PHE A 101 1.78 -0.32 11.74
C PHE A 101 1.96 -1.23 12.95
N VAL A 102 2.70 -2.33 12.81
CA VAL A 102 3.04 -3.23 13.94
C VAL A 102 3.77 -2.45 15.03
N MET A 103 4.73 -1.61 14.66
CA MET A 103 5.47 -0.76 15.60
C MET A 103 4.54 0.24 16.32
N ILE A 104 3.65 0.92 15.60
CA ILE A 104 2.68 1.86 16.18
C ILE A 104 1.76 1.13 17.17
N PHE A 105 1.19 -0.01 16.79
CA PHE A 105 0.32 -0.78 17.68
C PHE A 105 1.06 -1.30 18.93
N SER A 106 2.31 -1.72 18.76
CA SER A 106 3.17 -2.17 19.87
C SER A 106 3.50 -1.03 20.83
N TYR A 107 3.87 0.15 20.29
CA TYR A 107 4.20 1.34 21.09
C TYR A 107 3.03 1.80 21.97
N PHE A 108 1.81 1.77 21.43
CA PHE A 108 0.59 2.12 22.18
C PHE A 108 0.01 0.95 22.96
N ALA A 109 0.62 -0.23 22.91
CA ALA A 109 0.11 -1.47 23.51
C ALA A 109 -1.38 -1.71 23.17
N VAL A 110 -1.74 -1.54 21.88
CA VAL A 110 -3.13 -1.67 21.42
C VAL A 110 -3.54 -3.14 21.46
N PRO A 111 -4.60 -3.49 22.21
CA PRO A 111 -5.10 -4.86 22.24
C PRO A 111 -5.43 -5.39 20.84
N PRO A 112 -5.11 -6.65 20.51
CA PRO A 112 -5.36 -7.21 19.16
C PRO A 112 -6.82 -7.07 18.68
N GLU A 113 -7.76 -7.13 19.61
CA GLU A 113 -9.18 -7.00 19.33
C GLU A 113 -9.55 -5.59 18.81
N LEU A 114 -8.79 -4.58 19.22
CA LEU A 114 -9.02 -3.17 18.83
C LEU A 114 -8.27 -2.77 17.55
N GLN A 115 -7.16 -3.45 17.21
CA GLN A 115 -6.35 -3.16 16.02
C GLN A 115 -7.17 -3.22 14.74
N ARG A 116 -8.06 -4.19 14.65
CA ARG A 116 -8.97 -4.39 13.53
C ARG A 116 -9.81 -3.15 13.20
N ARG A 117 -10.33 -2.47 14.21
CA ARG A 117 -11.15 -1.27 14.01
C ARG A 117 -10.32 -0.09 13.51
N VAL A 118 -9.12 0.08 14.06
CA VAL A 118 -8.20 1.11 13.58
C VAL A 118 -7.82 0.87 12.12
N LEU A 119 -7.45 -0.38 11.77
CA LEU A 119 -7.09 -0.75 10.39
C LEU A 119 -8.26 -0.55 9.40
N LEU A 120 -9.51 -0.78 9.85
CA LEU A 120 -10.67 -0.54 9.01
C LEU A 120 -10.80 0.94 8.63
N TYR A 121 -10.73 1.83 9.63
CA TYR A 121 -10.81 3.28 9.38
C TYR A 121 -9.55 3.77 8.65
N GLY A 122 -8.37 3.19 8.93
CA GLY A 122 -7.13 3.44 8.20
C GLY A 122 -7.26 3.11 6.71
N VAL A 123 -7.82 1.95 6.36
CA VAL A 123 -8.06 1.60 4.94
C VAL A 123 -9.02 2.57 4.28
N LEU A 124 -10.09 3.00 4.96
CA LEU A 124 -11.03 3.98 4.42
C LEU A 124 -10.36 5.33 4.18
N GLY A 125 -9.57 5.82 5.14
CA GLY A 125 -8.80 7.06 5.00
C GLY A 125 -7.75 6.95 3.89
N ALA A 126 -7.02 5.84 3.84
CA ALA A 126 -6.03 5.56 2.80
C ALA A 126 -6.65 5.61 1.39
N ILE A 127 -7.83 5.00 1.17
CA ILE A 127 -8.52 5.05 -0.13
C ILE A 127 -8.83 6.50 -0.52
N VAL A 128 -9.35 7.31 0.40
CA VAL A 128 -9.68 8.72 0.11
C VAL A 128 -8.44 9.54 -0.15
N MET A 129 -7.40 9.42 0.70
CA MET A 129 -6.16 10.17 0.55
C MET A 129 -5.44 9.81 -0.76
N ARG A 130 -5.36 8.53 -1.09
CA ARG A 130 -4.72 8.06 -2.33
C ARG A 130 -5.51 8.47 -3.56
N ALA A 131 -6.85 8.44 -3.52
CA ALA A 131 -7.66 8.99 -4.59
C ALA A 131 -7.27 10.46 -4.87
N VAL A 132 -7.25 11.31 -3.83
CA VAL A 132 -6.87 12.72 -3.96
C VAL A 132 -5.45 12.86 -4.51
N MET A 133 -4.48 12.11 -3.97
CA MET A 133 -3.08 12.19 -4.40
C MET A 133 -2.87 11.69 -5.82
N ILE A 134 -3.54 10.62 -6.24
CA ILE A 134 -3.44 10.07 -7.60
C ILE A 134 -4.00 11.08 -8.60
N PHE A 135 -5.20 11.60 -8.38
CA PHE A 135 -5.78 12.59 -9.29
C PHE A 135 -4.98 13.90 -9.33
N ALA A 136 -4.52 14.38 -8.18
CA ALA A 136 -3.63 15.54 -8.11
C ALA A 136 -2.30 15.27 -8.83
N GLY A 137 -1.70 14.10 -8.63
CA GLY A 137 -0.44 13.70 -9.25
C GLY A 137 -0.57 13.53 -10.76
N VAL A 138 -1.62 12.87 -11.25
CA VAL A 138 -1.90 12.76 -12.70
C VAL A 138 -2.08 14.13 -13.33
N TRP A 139 -2.87 15.01 -12.69
CA TRP A 139 -3.04 16.39 -13.16
C TRP A 139 -1.70 17.13 -13.19
N LEU A 140 -0.90 17.01 -12.13
CA LEU A 140 0.38 17.70 -12.02
C LEU A 140 1.38 17.21 -13.08
N VAL A 141 1.47 15.89 -13.30
CA VAL A 141 2.32 15.31 -14.35
C VAL A 141 1.85 15.69 -15.74
N SER A 142 0.53 15.81 -15.97
CA SER A 142 -0.01 16.26 -17.26
C SER A 142 0.31 17.73 -17.59
N GLN A 143 0.52 18.59 -16.57
CA GLN A 143 0.92 19.97 -16.75
C GLN A 143 2.45 20.14 -16.84
N PHE A 144 3.20 19.30 -16.13
CA PHE A 144 4.64 19.42 -15.94
C PHE A 144 5.34 18.06 -16.19
N GLU A 145 5.61 17.71 -17.44
CA GLU A 145 6.26 16.43 -17.82
C GLU A 145 7.63 16.23 -17.13
N TRP A 146 8.37 17.32 -16.86
CA TRP A 146 9.65 17.26 -16.16
C TRP A 146 9.53 16.68 -14.74
N LEU A 147 8.32 16.71 -14.16
CA LEU A 147 8.06 16.20 -12.82
C LEU A 147 8.32 14.69 -12.73
N LEU A 148 8.12 13.94 -13.82
CA LEU A 148 8.47 12.52 -13.88
C LEU A 148 9.97 12.29 -13.59
N TYR A 149 10.84 13.15 -14.12
CA TYR A 149 12.28 13.05 -13.82
C TYR A 149 12.59 13.40 -12.38
N ALA A 150 11.94 14.43 -11.84
CA ALA A 150 12.06 14.78 -10.42
C ALA A 150 11.60 13.62 -9.51
N PHE A 151 10.52 12.95 -9.85
CA PHE A 151 10.06 11.75 -9.16
C PHE A 151 11.06 10.60 -9.30
N GLY A 152 11.66 10.41 -10.47
CA GLY A 152 12.69 9.40 -10.67
C GLY A 152 13.90 9.62 -9.75
N VAL A 153 14.40 10.85 -9.68
CA VAL A 153 15.50 11.22 -8.76
C VAL A 153 15.09 11.01 -7.30
N PHE A 154 13.87 11.42 -6.93
CA PHE A 154 13.33 11.23 -5.59
C PHE A 154 13.28 9.75 -5.20
N LEU A 155 12.80 8.86 -6.08
CA LEU A 155 12.77 7.41 -5.84
C LEU A 155 14.17 6.81 -5.68
N ILE A 156 15.16 7.25 -6.47
CA ILE A 156 16.55 6.82 -6.32
C ILE A 156 17.08 7.21 -4.94
N ILE A 157 16.87 8.46 -4.53
CA ILE A 157 17.31 8.96 -3.22
C ILE A 157 16.63 8.18 -2.09
N THR A 158 15.32 7.96 -2.18
CA THR A 158 14.54 7.19 -1.20
C THR A 158 15.04 5.75 -1.12
N GLY A 159 15.23 5.08 -2.26
CA GLY A 159 15.74 3.70 -2.30
C GLY A 159 17.17 3.59 -1.73
N ILE A 160 18.08 4.51 -2.05
CA ILE A 160 19.43 4.54 -1.48
C ILE A 160 19.36 4.80 0.03
N LYS A 161 18.57 5.77 0.47
CA LYS A 161 18.36 6.06 1.89
C LYS A 161 17.84 4.82 2.64
N MET A 162 16.89 4.11 2.06
CA MET A 162 16.35 2.88 2.61
C MET A 162 17.40 1.77 2.72
N LEU A 163 18.31 1.63 1.76
CA LEU A 163 19.44 0.69 1.84
C LEU A 163 20.42 1.04 2.95
N VAL A 164 20.77 2.33 3.09
CA VAL A 164 21.77 2.79 4.05
C VAL A 164 21.25 2.78 5.49
N PHE A 165 19.97 3.15 5.69
CA PHE A 165 19.35 3.28 7.01
C PHE A 165 18.35 2.16 7.33
N ALA A 166 18.48 1.01 6.69
CA ALA A 166 17.56 -0.12 6.81
C ALA A 166 17.32 -0.63 8.25
N GLU A 167 18.25 -0.39 9.18
CA GLU A 167 18.17 -0.86 10.56
C GLU A 167 17.67 0.19 11.55
N HIS A 168 17.48 1.44 11.12
CA HIS A 168 17.00 2.51 12.00
C HIS A 168 15.49 2.41 12.18
N GLN A 169 15.07 2.08 13.41
CA GLN A 169 13.66 2.17 13.78
C GLN A 169 13.29 3.63 14.13
N PRO A 170 12.19 4.16 13.61
CA PRO A 170 11.74 5.51 13.95
C PRO A 170 11.35 5.61 15.43
N ASP A 171 11.88 6.63 16.10
CA ASP A 171 11.57 6.96 17.50
C ASP A 171 10.23 7.70 17.55
N LEU A 172 9.17 7.03 17.96
CA LEU A 172 7.81 7.59 18.03
C LEU A 172 7.68 8.69 19.08
N ASP A 173 8.50 8.70 20.15
CA ASP A 173 8.46 9.75 21.16
C ASP A 173 8.92 11.10 20.60
N LYS A 174 9.78 11.08 19.58
CA LYS A 174 10.23 12.27 18.88
C LYS A 174 9.33 12.68 17.70
N ASN A 175 8.28 11.91 17.40
CA ASN A 175 7.39 12.19 16.28
C ASN A 175 6.68 13.56 16.48
N PRO A 176 6.88 14.53 15.58
CA PRO A 176 6.33 15.87 15.73
C PRO A 176 4.80 15.88 15.68
N LEU A 177 4.18 15.02 14.90
CA LEU A 177 2.74 14.88 14.78
C LEU A 177 2.13 14.40 16.11
N LEU A 178 2.73 13.38 16.72
CA LEU A 178 2.28 12.86 18.01
C LEU A 178 2.36 13.93 19.10
N ARG A 179 3.46 14.71 19.11
CA ARG A 179 3.64 15.84 20.05
C ARG A 179 2.61 16.94 19.80
N TRP A 180 2.34 17.26 18.53
CA TRP A 180 1.35 18.26 18.15
C TRP A 180 -0.06 17.87 18.59
N VAL A 181 -0.48 16.63 18.31
CA VAL A 181 -1.82 16.12 18.69
C VAL A 181 -1.97 16.09 20.21
N ARG A 182 -0.95 15.61 20.94
CA ARG A 182 -0.96 15.61 22.43
C ARG A 182 -1.02 17.04 23.03
N GLY A 183 -0.47 18.02 22.34
CA GLY A 183 -0.50 19.42 22.79
C GLY A 183 -1.83 20.15 22.52
N HIS A 184 -2.59 19.70 21.52
CA HIS A 184 -3.81 20.40 21.09
C HIS A 184 -5.11 19.68 21.44
N MET A 185 -5.05 18.41 21.83
CA MET A 185 -6.22 17.60 22.16
C MET A 185 -6.14 17.02 23.56
N ARG A 186 -7.30 16.95 24.22
CA ARG A 186 -7.43 16.24 25.51
C ARG A 186 -7.50 14.75 25.23
N ILE A 187 -6.55 13.97 25.76
CA ILE A 187 -6.43 12.56 25.50
C ILE A 187 -6.64 11.79 26.79
N THR A 188 -7.44 10.73 26.75
CA THR A 188 -7.63 9.83 27.88
C THR A 188 -6.39 8.97 28.07
N SER A 189 -6.10 8.59 29.32
CA SER A 189 -4.96 7.72 29.68
C SER A 189 -5.21 6.24 29.33
N SER A 190 -6.45 5.85 29.09
CA SER A 190 -6.83 4.45 28.86
C SER A 190 -7.73 4.28 27.62
N PHE A 191 -7.74 3.07 27.09
CA PHE A 191 -8.67 2.68 26.04
C PHE A 191 -10.10 2.62 26.60
N HIS A 192 -11.06 3.06 25.79
CA HIS A 192 -12.49 3.01 26.11
C HIS A 192 -13.23 2.11 25.11
N GLY A 193 -12.84 0.84 25.09
CA GLY A 193 -13.28 -0.11 24.06
C GLY A 193 -12.88 0.41 22.67
N GLU A 194 -13.77 0.25 21.71
CA GLU A 194 -13.52 0.65 20.31
C GLU A 194 -13.78 2.14 20.00
N ARG A 195 -13.94 3.00 21.00
CA ARG A 195 -14.32 4.40 20.79
C ARG A 195 -13.10 5.27 20.55
N PHE A 196 -13.13 6.07 19.49
CA PHE A 196 -12.12 7.09 19.20
C PHE A 196 -12.30 8.35 20.04
N PHE A 197 -13.53 8.66 20.43
CA PHE A 197 -13.88 9.80 21.28
C PHE A 197 -14.84 9.38 22.38
N VAL A 198 -14.68 10.00 23.56
CA VAL A 198 -15.55 9.81 24.73
C VAL A 198 -15.92 11.15 25.34
N LEU A 199 -17.10 11.22 25.95
CA LEU A 199 -17.52 12.40 26.71
C LEU A 199 -17.17 12.16 28.18
N GLN A 200 -16.33 13.02 28.75
CA GLN A 200 -16.03 13.04 30.19
C GLN A 200 -16.34 14.41 30.74
N ASN A 201 -17.20 14.50 31.76
CA ASN A 201 -17.64 15.74 32.37
C ASN A 201 -18.15 16.80 31.36
N GLY A 202 -18.91 16.37 30.35
CA GLY A 202 -19.46 17.25 29.31
C GLY A 202 -18.44 17.72 28.26
N VAL A 203 -17.18 17.28 28.35
CA VAL A 203 -16.11 17.62 27.41
C VAL A 203 -15.74 16.41 26.56
N ARG A 204 -15.48 16.64 25.27
CA ARG A 204 -15.06 15.59 24.34
C ARG A 204 -13.57 15.33 24.48
N TRP A 205 -13.21 14.09 24.76
CA TRP A 205 -11.84 13.60 24.87
C TRP A 205 -11.54 12.62 23.75
N ALA A 206 -10.36 12.71 23.16
CA ALA A 206 -9.82 11.69 22.27
C ALA A 206 -9.30 10.52 23.07
N THR A 207 -9.38 9.31 22.53
CA THR A 207 -8.80 8.11 23.14
C THR A 207 -7.44 7.78 22.48
N PRO A 208 -6.62 6.90 23.09
CA PRO A 208 -5.41 6.40 22.42
C PRO A 208 -5.68 5.75 21.05
N MET A 209 -6.88 5.18 20.83
CA MET A 209 -7.31 4.66 19.52
C MET A 209 -7.28 5.73 18.42
N PHE A 210 -7.69 6.97 18.76
CA PHE A 210 -7.66 8.09 17.80
C PHE A 210 -6.22 8.48 17.46
N LEU A 211 -5.32 8.51 18.45
CA LEU A 211 -3.89 8.78 18.20
C LEU A 211 -3.27 7.76 17.26
N VAL A 212 -3.54 6.50 17.51
CA VAL A 212 -3.07 5.39 16.67
C VAL A 212 -3.58 5.55 15.24
N LEU A 213 -4.88 5.85 15.06
CA LEU A 213 -5.46 6.10 13.74
C LEU A 213 -4.75 7.25 13.02
N VAL A 214 -4.56 8.39 13.69
CA VAL A 214 -3.88 9.56 13.10
C VAL A 214 -2.45 9.22 12.67
N LEU A 215 -1.71 8.45 13.47
CA LEU A 215 -0.35 8.04 13.11
C LEU A 215 -0.34 7.06 11.94
N ILE A 216 -1.27 6.12 11.87
CA ILE A 216 -1.40 5.18 10.74
C ILE A 216 -1.72 5.95 9.46
N GLU A 217 -2.68 6.88 9.49
CA GLU A 217 -3.04 7.71 8.34
C GLU A 217 -1.86 8.60 7.87
N ALA A 218 -1.16 9.22 8.82
CA ALA A 218 0.01 10.03 8.50
C ALA A 218 1.15 9.20 7.91
N SER A 219 1.33 7.96 8.39
CA SER A 219 2.32 7.04 7.84
C SER A 219 1.92 6.62 6.43
N ASP A 220 0.64 6.27 6.18
CA ASP A 220 0.17 5.91 4.84
C ASP A 220 0.32 7.08 3.85
N LEU A 221 0.07 8.30 4.30
CA LEU A 221 0.31 9.50 3.49
C LEU A 221 1.79 9.64 3.08
N MET A 222 2.73 9.40 4.01
CA MET A 222 4.16 9.42 3.70
C MET A 222 4.54 8.34 2.68
N PHE A 223 4.00 7.14 2.85
CA PHE A 223 4.24 6.03 1.92
C PHE A 223 3.61 6.27 0.55
N ALA A 224 2.46 6.92 0.48
CA ALA A 224 1.83 7.28 -0.78
C ALA A 224 2.68 8.28 -1.60
N VAL A 225 3.47 9.13 -0.94
CA VAL A 225 4.44 10.03 -1.60
C VAL A 225 5.53 9.25 -2.33
N ASP A 226 5.91 8.07 -1.84
CA ASP A 226 6.89 7.19 -2.49
C ASP A 226 6.24 6.29 -3.55
N SER A 227 5.06 5.72 -3.26
CA SER A 227 4.42 4.71 -4.10
C SER A 227 3.76 5.29 -5.36
N ILE A 228 3.12 6.45 -5.28
CA ILE A 228 2.43 7.06 -6.43
C ILE A 228 3.42 7.43 -7.55
N PRO A 229 4.56 8.09 -7.29
CA PRO A 229 5.60 8.27 -8.30
C PRO A 229 6.11 6.97 -8.90
N ALA A 230 6.25 5.89 -8.09
CA ALA A 230 6.68 4.59 -8.57
C ALA A 230 5.70 3.98 -9.59
N ILE A 231 4.39 4.17 -9.39
CA ILE A 231 3.37 3.73 -10.36
C ILE A 231 3.40 4.61 -11.61
N PHE A 232 3.65 5.92 -11.50
CA PHE A 232 3.77 6.82 -12.67
C PHE A 232 4.94 6.45 -13.58
N ALA A 233 5.96 5.76 -13.08
CA ALA A 233 7.02 5.18 -13.91
C ALA A 233 6.54 4.03 -14.81
N VAL A 234 5.40 3.45 -14.49
CA VAL A 234 4.79 2.33 -15.25
C VAL A 234 3.72 2.85 -16.19
N THR A 235 2.82 3.70 -15.68
CA THR A 235 1.69 4.25 -16.44
C THR A 235 1.22 5.58 -15.84
N THR A 236 0.79 6.49 -16.70
CA THR A 236 0.11 7.73 -16.30
C THR A 236 -1.40 7.67 -16.54
N ASP A 237 -1.94 6.50 -16.95
CA ASP A 237 -3.38 6.29 -17.12
C ASP A 237 -4.08 6.33 -15.74
N PRO A 238 -4.97 7.31 -15.49
CA PRO A 238 -5.56 7.49 -14.17
C PRO A 238 -6.35 6.28 -13.69
N PHE A 239 -7.02 5.58 -14.60
CA PHE A 239 -7.84 4.42 -14.26
C PHE A 239 -6.97 3.24 -13.82
N ILE A 240 -5.86 2.99 -14.54
CA ILE A 240 -4.92 1.93 -14.18
C ILE A 240 -4.23 2.25 -12.84
N VAL A 241 -3.73 3.48 -12.68
CA VAL A 241 -3.09 3.92 -11.42
C VAL A 241 -4.03 3.77 -10.24
N PHE A 242 -5.28 4.23 -10.39
CA PHE A 242 -6.26 4.18 -9.31
C PHE A 242 -6.67 2.73 -8.98
N THR A 243 -7.03 1.94 -9.98
CA THR A 243 -7.51 0.57 -9.75
C THR A 243 -6.44 -0.34 -9.18
N SER A 244 -5.20 -0.30 -9.69
CA SER A 244 -4.09 -1.10 -9.15
C SER A 244 -3.78 -0.76 -7.69
N ASN A 245 -3.82 0.53 -7.35
CA ASN A 245 -3.59 1.03 -6.01
C ASN A 245 -4.70 0.58 -5.04
N ILE A 246 -5.97 0.75 -5.43
CA ILE A 246 -7.11 0.38 -4.58
C ILE A 246 -7.15 -1.12 -4.32
N PHE A 247 -6.90 -1.97 -5.33
CA PHE A 247 -6.82 -3.42 -5.11
C PHE A 247 -5.75 -3.81 -4.09
N ALA A 248 -4.59 -3.16 -4.12
CA ALA A 248 -3.53 -3.44 -3.15
C ALA A 248 -3.93 -3.00 -1.74
N ILE A 249 -4.53 -1.81 -1.58
CA ILE A 249 -4.96 -1.28 -0.28
C ILE A 249 -6.07 -2.15 0.34
N MET A 250 -6.99 -2.66 -0.45
CA MET A 250 -8.08 -3.51 0.06
C MET A 250 -7.56 -4.79 0.73
N GLY A 251 -6.41 -5.29 0.28
CA GLY A 251 -5.72 -6.43 0.90
C GLY A 251 -4.93 -6.11 2.17
N LEU A 252 -4.66 -4.83 2.44
CA LEU A 252 -3.78 -4.35 3.53
C LEU A 252 -4.10 -4.95 4.90
N ARG A 253 -5.38 -4.99 5.25
CA ARG A 253 -5.81 -5.48 6.57
C ARG A 253 -5.52 -6.97 6.75
N ALA A 254 -5.81 -7.79 5.75
CA ALA A 254 -5.49 -9.21 5.76
C ALA A 254 -3.98 -9.43 5.82
N LEU A 255 -3.24 -8.64 5.04
CA LEU A 255 -1.79 -8.67 5.02
C LEU A 255 -1.19 -8.27 6.38
N TYR A 256 -1.75 -7.27 7.06
CA TYR A 256 -1.32 -6.89 8.40
C TYR A 256 -1.40 -8.07 9.39
N PHE A 257 -2.55 -8.74 9.49
CA PHE A 257 -2.71 -9.88 10.40
C PHE A 257 -1.83 -11.08 10.05
N LEU A 258 -1.52 -11.26 8.75
CA LEU A 258 -0.57 -12.28 8.31
C LEU A 258 0.86 -11.93 8.73
N LEU A 259 1.27 -10.68 8.57
CA LEU A 259 2.64 -10.25 8.80
C LEU A 259 2.93 -9.92 10.27
N ALA A 260 1.92 -9.51 11.05
CA ALA A 260 2.11 -9.19 12.47
C ALA A 260 2.71 -10.36 13.29
N ASP A 261 2.35 -11.61 12.93
CA ASP A 261 2.89 -12.81 13.54
C ASP A 261 4.20 -13.29 12.87
N MET A 262 4.61 -12.72 11.73
CA MET A 262 5.74 -13.17 10.90
C MET A 262 6.75 -12.06 10.58
N ALA A 263 6.64 -10.89 11.21
CA ALA A 263 7.43 -9.71 10.89
C ALA A 263 8.95 -9.99 10.84
N ASP A 264 9.45 -10.78 11.81
CA ASP A 264 10.87 -11.11 11.92
C ASP A 264 11.38 -12.02 10.78
N ARG A 265 10.47 -12.71 10.07
CA ARG A 265 10.82 -13.64 8.99
C ARG A 265 11.07 -12.97 7.65
N PHE A 266 10.62 -11.73 7.46
CA PHE A 266 10.72 -11.01 6.19
C PHE A 266 11.74 -9.86 6.19
N HIS A 267 12.80 -10.00 6.98
CA HIS A 267 13.81 -8.94 7.20
C HIS A 267 14.56 -8.47 5.93
N LEU A 268 14.65 -9.32 4.87
CA LEU A 268 15.30 -8.94 3.61
C LEU A 268 14.37 -8.20 2.65
N LEU A 269 13.06 -8.18 2.89
CA LEU A 269 12.09 -7.56 1.98
C LEU A 269 12.35 -6.05 1.82
N LYS A 270 12.74 -5.36 2.91
CA LYS A 270 13.11 -3.93 2.88
C LYS A 270 14.25 -3.63 1.90
N TYR A 271 15.23 -4.53 1.79
CA TYR A 271 16.33 -4.39 0.82
C TYR A 271 15.85 -4.62 -0.61
N GLY A 272 15.01 -5.64 -0.83
CA GLY A 272 14.37 -5.88 -2.13
C GLY A 272 13.56 -4.68 -2.60
N LEU A 273 12.78 -4.10 -1.71
CA LEU A 273 11.98 -2.91 -2.00
C LEU A 273 12.85 -1.70 -2.35
N ALA A 274 13.91 -1.47 -1.60
CA ALA A 274 14.85 -0.39 -1.89
C ALA A 274 15.50 -0.55 -3.28
N ILE A 275 15.87 -1.78 -3.68
CA ILE A 275 16.39 -2.09 -5.01
C ILE A 275 15.31 -1.80 -6.08
N VAL A 276 14.05 -2.17 -5.83
CA VAL A 276 12.93 -1.86 -6.74
C VAL A 276 12.77 -0.35 -6.93
N LEU A 277 12.81 0.45 -5.85
CA LEU A 277 12.72 1.90 -5.94
C LEU A 277 13.86 2.52 -6.74
N VAL A 278 15.11 2.06 -6.52
CA VAL A 278 16.27 2.52 -7.31
C VAL A 278 16.13 2.14 -8.78
N PHE A 279 15.68 0.92 -9.07
CA PHE A 279 15.44 0.46 -10.44
C PHE A 279 14.36 1.31 -11.14
N ILE A 280 13.21 1.50 -10.49
CA ILE A 280 12.09 2.27 -11.03
C ILE A 280 12.49 3.72 -11.23
N GLY A 281 13.13 4.35 -10.25
CA GLY A 281 13.63 5.71 -10.36
C GLY A 281 14.67 5.88 -11.47
N GLY A 282 15.59 4.91 -11.60
CA GLY A 282 16.56 4.85 -12.70
C GLY A 282 15.88 4.75 -14.06
N LYS A 283 14.87 3.89 -14.21
CA LYS A 283 14.06 3.79 -15.42
C LYS A 283 13.41 5.13 -15.80
N MET A 284 12.84 5.86 -14.81
CA MET A 284 12.21 7.17 -15.06
C MET A 284 13.21 8.20 -15.55
N VAL A 285 14.38 8.30 -14.92
CA VAL A 285 15.42 9.25 -15.30
C VAL A 285 16.00 8.92 -16.67
N LEU A 286 16.14 7.64 -17.00
CA LEU A 286 16.69 7.17 -18.26
C LEU A 286 15.64 7.09 -19.40
N MET A 287 14.39 7.39 -19.15
CA MET A 287 13.29 7.30 -20.12
C MET A 287 13.56 7.97 -21.47
N PRO A 288 14.28 9.13 -21.56
CA PRO A 288 14.59 9.76 -22.86
C PRO A 288 15.54 8.93 -23.74
N TRP A 289 16.38 8.09 -23.12
CA TRP A 289 17.41 7.31 -23.82
C TRP A 289 17.07 5.83 -23.89
N LEU A 290 16.33 5.32 -22.92
CA LEU A 290 16.06 3.89 -22.76
C LEU A 290 14.54 3.65 -22.63
N HIS A 291 13.91 3.18 -23.70
CA HIS A 291 12.52 2.75 -23.68
C HIS A 291 12.44 1.29 -23.23
N MET A 292 12.19 1.08 -21.94
CA MET A 292 12.07 -0.25 -21.37
C MET A 292 10.60 -0.71 -21.41
N PRO A 293 10.27 -1.81 -22.12
CA PRO A 293 8.92 -2.40 -22.12
C PRO A 293 8.43 -2.74 -20.71
N VAL A 294 7.11 -2.71 -20.51
CA VAL A 294 6.47 -2.97 -19.20
C VAL A 294 6.76 -4.39 -18.71
N GLU A 295 6.89 -5.35 -19.64
CA GLU A 295 7.22 -6.75 -19.34
C GLU A 295 8.54 -6.89 -18.57
N TRP A 296 9.57 -6.13 -18.97
CA TRP A 296 10.87 -6.12 -18.27
C TRP A 296 10.75 -5.51 -16.87
N SER A 297 9.95 -4.44 -16.75
CA SER A 297 9.68 -3.83 -15.44
C SER A 297 9.01 -4.82 -14.51
N LEU A 298 7.97 -5.51 -14.98
CA LEU A 298 7.26 -6.54 -14.21
C LEU A 298 8.19 -7.70 -13.83
N ALA A 299 9.00 -8.19 -14.77
CA ALA A 299 9.94 -9.28 -14.51
C ALA A 299 11.00 -8.91 -13.46
N VAL A 300 11.58 -7.72 -13.55
CA VAL A 300 12.59 -7.24 -12.59
C VAL A 300 11.96 -7.03 -11.21
N VAL A 301 10.85 -6.29 -11.14
CA VAL A 301 10.14 -6.03 -9.87
C VAL A 301 9.71 -7.35 -9.22
N GLY A 302 9.03 -8.21 -9.96
CA GLY A 302 8.57 -9.52 -9.48
C GLY A 302 9.74 -10.42 -9.07
N GLY A 303 10.81 -10.46 -9.85
CA GLY A 303 12.01 -11.25 -9.57
C GLY A 303 12.74 -10.79 -8.31
N VAL A 304 12.91 -9.49 -8.12
CA VAL A 304 13.56 -8.92 -6.92
C VAL A 304 12.73 -9.20 -5.67
N ILE A 305 11.42 -8.99 -5.74
CA ILE A 305 10.53 -9.23 -4.60
C ILE A 305 10.49 -10.72 -4.23
N LEU A 306 10.28 -11.59 -5.23
CA LEU A 306 10.23 -13.03 -5.01
C LEU A 306 11.54 -13.55 -4.41
N SER A 307 12.69 -13.13 -4.96
CA SER A 307 14.00 -13.52 -4.43
C SER A 307 14.22 -13.00 -3.00
N SER A 308 13.81 -11.77 -2.68
CA SER A 308 13.90 -11.22 -1.32
C SER A 308 13.06 -12.00 -0.31
N VAL A 309 11.84 -12.39 -0.69
CA VAL A 309 10.96 -13.21 0.14
C VAL A 309 11.56 -14.62 0.35
N LEU A 310 11.97 -15.29 -0.73
CA LEU A 310 12.53 -16.64 -0.65
C LEU A 310 13.81 -16.68 0.18
N LEU A 311 14.75 -15.75 -0.07
CA LEU A 311 15.98 -15.65 0.70
C LEU A 311 15.72 -15.37 2.17
N SER A 312 14.78 -14.48 2.48
CA SER A 312 14.41 -14.18 3.87
C SER A 312 13.88 -15.42 4.59
N LEU A 313 13.00 -16.19 3.95
CA LEU A 313 12.45 -17.43 4.52
C LEU A 313 13.51 -18.52 4.74
N VAL A 314 14.45 -18.68 3.78
CA VAL A 314 15.55 -19.67 3.90
C VAL A 314 16.47 -19.29 5.04
N MET A 315 16.91 -18.03 5.11
CA MET A 315 17.84 -17.58 6.15
C MET A 315 17.24 -17.66 7.56
N THR A 316 15.95 -17.36 7.71
CA THR A 316 15.25 -17.49 9.00
C THR A 316 15.19 -18.94 9.44
N LYS A 317 14.88 -19.87 8.52
CA LYS A 317 14.84 -21.31 8.82
C LYS A 317 16.20 -21.88 9.23
N ASP A 318 17.28 -21.39 8.60
CA ASP A 318 18.64 -21.80 8.94
C ASP A 318 19.11 -21.23 10.29
N ALA A 319 18.64 -20.03 10.66
CA ALA A 319 18.87 -19.46 11.98
C ALA A 319 18.16 -20.24 13.08
N GLU A 320 16.89 -20.60 12.89
CA GLU A 320 16.11 -21.45 13.83
C GLU A 320 16.80 -22.82 14.06
N ARG A 321 17.34 -23.47 13.01
CA ARG A 321 18.04 -24.75 13.11
C ARG A 321 19.39 -24.69 13.82
N ARG A 322 20.03 -23.52 13.91
CA ARG A 322 21.32 -23.35 14.61
C ARG A 322 21.15 -23.07 16.10
N THR A 323 19.95 -22.72 16.51
CA THR A 323 19.60 -22.43 17.92
C THR A 323 18.94 -23.63 18.63
N GLU A 324 18.56 -24.69 17.90
CA GLU A 324 18.19 -26.03 18.39
C GLU A 324 19.43 -26.92 18.48
#